data_27d02b84c334dd77985d0563b682a6a3
#
_entry.id   27d02b84c334dd77985d0563b682a6a3
#
_cell.length_a   1.000
_cell.length_b   1.000
_cell.length_c   1.000
_cell.angle_alpha   90.00
_cell.angle_beta   90.00
_cell.angle_gamma   90.00
#
_symmetry.space_group_name_H-M   'P 1'
#
loop_
_entity.id
_entity.type
_entity.pdbx_description
1 polymer ?
#
loop_
_entity_poly.entity_id
_entity_poly.type
_entity_poly.pdbx_seq_one_letter_code
_entity_poly.pdbx_strand_id
1 'polypeptide(L)'
;QKDNFRCWIYCGLNFVQYNMADNLNLDLKKFALSNNYIAFFDKLEKSNNTYENIINIQETNWEYIDKEEVLEYCVSEGGHWQWFVSIVNKYGLVPYEYMPDVFESLQVQNITGLFIDKVKKDCIKLLNARKENKDILFTKYPFRHKQEYYTTLNPERQ
;
A
#
# COMPACT_ATOMS: atom_id res chain seq x y z
N GLN A 1 17.61 10.87 0.15
CA GLN A 1 17.01 9.63 0.72
C GLN A 1 17.21 9.53 2.24
N LYS A 2 17.07 10.61 2.98
CA LYS A 2 17.17 10.54 4.44
C LYS A 2 15.95 9.78 4.96
N ASP A 3 16.16 8.73 5.74
CA ASP A 3 15.21 8.04 6.67
C ASP A 3 13.72 7.91 6.25
N ASN A 4 13.42 7.85 4.95
CA ASN A 4 12.04 7.80 4.49
C ASN A 4 11.58 6.40 4.04
N PHE A 5 12.40 5.38 4.23
CA PHE A 5 12.08 3.96 3.95
C PHE A 5 11.49 3.67 2.55
N ARG A 6 11.64 4.61 1.61
CA ARG A 6 11.09 4.54 0.24
C ARG A 6 12.15 4.19 -0.80
N CYS A 7 13.28 3.60 -0.39
CA CYS A 7 14.39 3.27 -1.29
C CYS A 7 13.94 2.44 -2.49
N TRP A 8 13.05 1.48 -2.30
CA TRP A 8 12.49 0.63 -3.34
C TRP A 8 11.66 1.43 -4.38
N ILE A 9 10.93 2.47 -3.94
CA ILE A 9 10.18 3.36 -4.83
C ILE A 9 11.16 4.20 -5.66
N TYR A 10 12.16 4.80 -5.02
CA TYR A 10 13.18 5.58 -5.74
C TYR A 10 13.95 4.75 -6.76
N CYS A 11 14.32 3.51 -6.41
CA CYS A 11 14.96 2.61 -7.37
C CYS A 11 14.06 2.33 -8.58
N GLY A 12 12.78 2.03 -8.34
CA GLY A 12 11.81 1.79 -9.39
C GLY A 12 11.59 3.01 -10.27
N LEU A 13 11.35 4.17 -9.66
CA LEU A 13 11.14 5.42 -10.40
C LEU A 13 12.37 5.83 -11.22
N ASN A 14 13.57 5.73 -10.67
CA ASN A 14 14.80 6.05 -11.40
C ASN A 14 14.96 5.18 -12.65
N PHE A 15 14.68 3.87 -12.52
CA PHE A 15 14.71 2.95 -13.66
C PHE A 15 13.71 3.35 -14.74
N VAL A 16 12.48 3.64 -14.36
CA VAL A 16 11.42 4.04 -15.31
C VAL A 16 11.72 5.40 -15.92
N GLN A 17 12.12 6.40 -15.12
CA GLN A 17 12.46 7.75 -15.59
C GLN A 17 13.57 7.73 -16.63
N TYR A 18 14.62 6.94 -16.40
CA TYR A 18 15.73 6.81 -17.35
C TYR A 18 15.23 6.27 -18.70
N ASN A 19 14.46 5.18 -18.68
CA ASN A 19 13.92 4.60 -19.91
C ASN A 19 12.91 5.52 -20.61
N MET A 20 12.08 6.25 -19.85
CA MET A 20 11.16 7.23 -20.43
C MET A 20 11.89 8.40 -21.06
N ALA A 21 12.93 8.89 -20.41
CA ALA A 21 13.71 10.02 -20.92
C ALA A 21 14.41 9.67 -22.25
N ASP A 22 14.96 8.48 -22.35
CA ASP A 22 15.59 7.97 -23.57
C ASP A 22 14.55 7.85 -24.70
N ASN A 23 13.42 7.19 -24.44
CA ASN A 23 12.38 6.94 -25.45
C ASN A 23 11.62 8.20 -25.88
N LEU A 24 11.43 9.16 -24.99
CA LEU A 24 10.62 10.37 -25.22
C LEU A 24 11.48 11.63 -25.39
N ASN A 25 12.79 11.49 -25.39
CA ASN A 25 13.75 12.61 -25.47
C ASN A 25 13.50 13.69 -24.41
N LEU A 26 13.29 13.27 -23.14
CA LEU A 26 13.02 14.15 -22.02
C LEU A 26 14.32 14.57 -21.32
N ASP A 27 14.35 15.82 -20.86
CA ASP A 27 15.46 16.32 -20.03
C ASP A 27 15.29 15.87 -18.57
N LEU A 28 16.09 14.87 -18.14
CA LEU A 28 16.08 14.36 -16.76
C LEU A 28 16.38 15.41 -15.67
N LYS A 29 16.90 16.58 -16.04
CA LYS A 29 17.09 17.69 -15.09
C LYS A 29 15.78 18.43 -14.81
N LYS A 30 14.78 18.27 -15.68
CA LYS A 30 13.49 18.96 -15.61
C LYS A 30 12.32 18.02 -15.41
N PHE A 31 12.51 16.73 -15.65
CA PHE A 31 11.48 15.72 -15.54
C PHE A 31 11.73 14.80 -14.35
N ALA A 32 10.76 14.69 -13.49
CA ALA A 32 10.75 13.72 -12.39
C ALA A 32 9.36 13.12 -12.23
N LEU A 33 9.31 11.86 -11.76
CA LEU A 33 8.07 11.18 -11.38
C LEU A 33 7.82 11.32 -9.88
N SER A 34 6.55 11.31 -9.50
CA SER A 34 6.15 11.48 -8.11
C SER A 34 6.38 10.21 -7.29
N ASN A 35 7.27 10.31 -6.33
CA ASN A 35 7.47 9.29 -5.30
C ASN A 35 6.28 9.22 -4.32
N ASN A 36 5.67 10.36 -4.00
CA ASN A 36 4.51 10.44 -3.13
C ASN A 36 3.30 9.70 -3.70
N TYR A 37 3.12 9.73 -5.02
CA TYR A 37 2.05 9.03 -5.70
C TYR A 37 2.14 7.52 -5.45
N ILE A 38 3.30 6.92 -5.68
CA ILE A 38 3.53 5.50 -5.46
C ILE A 38 3.40 5.15 -3.96
N ALA A 39 3.97 5.98 -3.08
CA ALA A 39 3.88 5.77 -1.63
C ALA A 39 2.43 5.81 -1.11
N PHE A 40 1.60 6.69 -1.67
CA PHE A 40 0.19 6.75 -1.33
C PHE A 40 -0.54 5.45 -1.69
N PHE A 41 -0.36 4.96 -2.91
CA PHE A 41 -1.01 3.72 -3.35
C PHE A 41 -0.45 2.48 -2.65
N ASP A 42 0.84 2.47 -2.29
CA ASP A 42 1.41 1.41 -1.44
C ASP A 42 0.67 1.31 -0.09
N LYS A 43 0.48 2.44 0.60
CA LYS A 43 -0.27 2.47 1.86
C LYS A 43 -1.72 2.05 1.69
N LEU A 44 -2.36 2.48 0.61
CA LEU A 44 -3.73 2.10 0.28
C LEU A 44 -3.86 0.59 0.06
N GLU A 45 -2.97 0.00 -0.75
CA GLU A 45 -3.00 -1.44 -1.05
C GLU A 45 -2.70 -2.29 0.19
N LYS A 46 -1.71 -1.91 1.00
CA LYS A 46 -1.40 -2.59 2.26
C LYS A 46 -2.58 -2.55 3.23
N SER A 47 -3.23 -1.40 3.36
CA SER A 47 -4.43 -1.26 4.19
C SER A 47 -5.56 -2.14 3.69
N ASN A 48 -5.82 -2.13 2.38
CA ASN A 48 -6.85 -2.95 1.76
C ASN A 48 -6.58 -4.46 1.96
N ASN A 49 -5.33 -4.89 1.76
CA ASN A 49 -4.94 -6.28 1.99
C ASN A 49 -5.17 -6.69 3.46
N THR A 50 -4.86 -5.82 4.41
CA THR A 50 -5.13 -6.08 5.83
C THR A 50 -6.62 -6.25 6.10
N TYR A 51 -7.48 -5.39 5.54
CA TYR A 51 -8.94 -5.51 5.68
C TYR A 51 -9.46 -6.81 5.07
N GLU A 52 -9.01 -7.18 3.86
CA GLU A 52 -9.40 -8.43 3.21
C GLU A 52 -8.96 -9.65 4.03
N ASN A 53 -7.74 -9.64 4.58
CA ASN A 53 -7.27 -10.71 5.45
C ASN A 53 -8.16 -10.85 6.69
N ILE A 54 -8.52 -9.76 7.35
CA ILE A 54 -9.42 -9.75 8.50
C ILE A 54 -10.83 -10.27 8.15
N ILE A 55 -11.35 -9.90 6.99
CA ILE A 55 -12.67 -10.36 6.51
C ILE A 55 -12.65 -11.86 6.20
N ASN A 56 -11.56 -12.36 5.63
CA ASN A 56 -11.45 -13.74 5.15
C ASN A 56 -10.97 -14.73 6.24
N ILE A 57 -10.57 -14.26 7.42
CA ILE A 57 -10.21 -15.15 8.54
C ILE A 57 -11.41 -16.03 8.89
N GLN A 58 -11.21 -17.36 8.82
CA GLN A 58 -12.23 -18.33 9.25
C GLN A 58 -12.34 -18.34 10.77
N GLU A 59 -13.55 -18.51 11.30
CA GLU A 59 -13.80 -18.55 12.75
C GLU A 59 -12.99 -19.65 13.47
N THR A 60 -12.80 -20.79 12.81
CA THR A 60 -12.02 -21.93 13.32
C THR A 60 -10.53 -21.62 13.52
N ASN A 61 -10.00 -20.63 12.79
CA ASN A 61 -8.58 -20.24 12.87
C ASN A 61 -8.36 -19.01 13.75
N TRP A 62 -9.45 -18.44 14.26
CA TRP A 62 -9.41 -17.17 14.99
C TRP A 62 -8.58 -17.20 16.28
N GLU A 63 -8.56 -18.34 16.98
CA GLU A 63 -7.79 -18.52 18.23
C GLU A 63 -6.29 -18.67 17.97
N TYR A 64 -5.89 -19.11 16.77
CA TYR A 64 -4.51 -19.41 16.39
C TYR A 64 -3.83 -18.27 15.62
N ILE A 65 -4.57 -17.23 15.22
CA ILE A 65 -3.97 -16.11 14.52
C ILE A 65 -3.44 -15.12 15.54
N ASP A 66 -2.15 -14.84 15.45
CA ASP A 66 -1.55 -13.74 16.17
C ASP A 66 -2.08 -12.42 15.60
N LYS A 67 -3.13 -11.91 16.27
CA LYS A 67 -3.81 -10.66 15.88
C LYS A 67 -2.88 -9.46 16.01
N GLU A 68 -1.94 -9.54 16.94
CA GLU A 68 -0.95 -8.49 17.17
C GLU A 68 0.00 -8.44 15.98
N GLU A 69 0.51 -9.59 15.50
CA GLU A 69 1.38 -9.67 14.34
C GLU A 69 0.70 -9.15 13.06
N VAL A 70 -0.53 -9.59 12.77
CA VAL A 70 -1.28 -9.11 11.58
C VAL A 70 -1.50 -7.60 11.63
N LEU A 71 -1.75 -7.05 12.81
CA LEU A 71 -2.01 -5.63 12.99
C LEU A 71 -0.72 -4.80 13.14
N GLU A 72 0.37 -5.40 13.59
CA GLU A 72 1.67 -4.72 13.72
C GLU A 72 2.25 -4.35 12.35
N TYR A 73 2.18 -5.28 11.41
CA TYR A 73 2.75 -5.09 10.06
C TYR A 73 1.74 -4.65 8.99
N CYS A 74 0.53 -4.28 9.38
CA CYS A 74 -0.58 -4.00 8.47
C CYS A 74 -0.29 -2.93 7.41
N VAL A 75 0.55 -1.92 7.74
CA VAL A 75 0.92 -0.83 6.82
C VAL A 75 2.43 -0.56 6.93
N SER A 76 3.22 -1.64 7.02
CA SER A 76 4.67 -1.55 7.18
C SER A 76 5.34 -0.74 6.08
N GLU A 77 6.48 -0.14 6.42
CA GLU A 77 7.36 0.48 5.44
C GLU A 77 8.14 -0.58 4.66
N GLY A 78 8.75 -0.14 3.56
CA GLY A 78 9.50 -1.03 2.67
C GLY A 78 8.65 -1.68 1.60
N GLY A 79 9.32 -2.32 0.67
CA GLY A 79 8.72 -3.00 -0.47
C GLY A 79 9.80 -3.56 -1.39
N HIS A 80 9.38 -4.20 -2.45
CA HIS A 80 10.27 -4.82 -3.43
C HIS A 80 9.79 -4.56 -4.85
N TRP A 81 10.58 -4.98 -5.84
CA TRP A 81 10.36 -4.68 -7.24
C TRP A 81 8.95 -5.05 -7.75
N GLN A 82 8.45 -6.23 -7.40
CA GLN A 82 7.12 -6.70 -7.85
C GLN A 82 6.00 -5.80 -7.33
N TRP A 83 6.12 -5.30 -6.11
CA TRP A 83 5.13 -4.36 -5.57
C TRP A 83 5.13 -3.04 -6.35
N PHE A 84 6.32 -2.51 -6.67
CA PHE A 84 6.43 -1.34 -7.51
C PHE A 84 5.77 -1.55 -8.86
N VAL A 85 6.10 -2.65 -9.54
CA VAL A 85 5.51 -3.00 -10.85
C VAL A 85 3.98 -3.13 -10.77
N SER A 86 3.47 -3.77 -9.72
CA SER A 86 2.02 -3.94 -9.53
C SER A 86 1.29 -2.62 -9.31
N ILE A 87 1.87 -1.70 -8.52
CA ILE A 87 1.31 -0.35 -8.32
C ILE A 87 1.30 0.42 -9.64
N VAL A 88 2.40 0.41 -10.36
CA VAL A 88 2.52 1.11 -11.66
C VAL A 88 1.53 0.55 -12.68
N ASN A 89 1.39 -0.76 -12.77
CA ASN A 89 0.44 -1.39 -13.70
C ASN A 89 -1.02 -1.05 -13.36
N LYS A 90 -1.34 -0.92 -12.07
CA LYS A 90 -2.71 -0.66 -11.61
C LYS A 90 -3.10 0.80 -11.64
N TYR A 91 -2.19 1.68 -11.25
CA TYR A 91 -2.47 3.10 -11.01
C TYR A 91 -1.71 4.05 -11.94
N GLY A 92 -0.72 3.54 -12.67
CA GLY A 92 0.12 4.37 -13.52
C GLY A 92 1.17 5.16 -12.75
N LEU A 93 1.66 6.20 -13.41
CA LEU A 93 2.67 7.12 -12.91
C LEU A 93 2.22 8.55 -13.18
N VAL A 94 2.63 9.48 -12.34
CA VAL A 94 2.39 10.91 -12.56
C VAL A 94 3.68 11.72 -12.45
N PRO A 95 3.83 12.80 -13.21
CA PRO A 95 4.91 13.76 -13.02
C PRO A 95 4.92 14.32 -11.59
N TYR A 96 6.10 14.66 -11.10
CA TYR A 96 6.32 15.18 -9.74
C TYR A 96 5.45 16.40 -9.42
N GLU A 97 5.22 17.27 -10.40
CA GLU A 97 4.44 18.50 -10.25
C GLU A 97 2.97 18.29 -9.85
N TYR A 98 2.39 17.12 -10.19
CA TYR A 98 1.00 16.80 -9.83
C TYR A 98 0.84 16.26 -8.41
N MET A 99 1.89 15.67 -7.84
CA MET A 99 1.89 15.21 -6.45
C MET A 99 3.29 15.35 -5.85
N PRO A 100 3.74 16.58 -5.60
CA PRO A 100 5.08 16.86 -5.10
C PRO A 100 5.25 16.39 -3.66
N ASP A 101 6.51 16.30 -3.21
CA ASP A 101 6.80 16.11 -1.79
C ASP A 101 6.36 17.35 -1.00
N VAL A 102 5.63 17.12 0.08
CA VAL A 102 5.26 18.13 1.08
C VAL A 102 5.95 17.78 2.40
N PHE A 103 5.99 18.73 3.32
CA PHE A 103 6.69 18.54 4.59
C PHE A 103 6.21 17.29 5.32
N GLU A 104 4.90 17.06 5.34
CA GLU A 104 4.27 15.91 5.98
C GLU A 104 4.68 14.59 5.30
N SER A 105 4.79 14.58 3.97
CA SER A 105 5.19 13.38 3.23
C SER A 105 6.65 12.98 3.45
N LEU A 106 7.47 13.90 3.94
CA LEU A 106 8.86 13.65 4.32
C LEU A 106 8.97 13.08 5.75
N GLN A 107 7.89 13.19 6.55
CA GLN A 107 7.78 12.63 7.91
C GLN A 107 7.12 11.26 7.90
N VAL A 108 7.72 10.34 7.18
CA VAL A 108 7.14 9.02 6.88
C VAL A 108 6.72 8.26 8.14
N GLN A 109 7.50 8.29 9.22
CA GLN A 109 7.19 7.58 10.45
C GLN A 109 5.90 8.10 11.11
N ASN A 110 5.69 9.41 11.14
CA ASN A 110 4.50 10.01 11.71
C ASN A 110 3.25 9.64 10.90
N ILE A 111 3.34 9.75 9.58
CA ILE A 111 2.23 9.39 8.68
C ILE A 111 1.92 7.90 8.77
N THR A 112 2.94 7.05 8.77
CA THR A 112 2.76 5.60 8.89
C THR A 112 2.11 5.23 10.22
N GLY A 113 2.49 5.87 11.32
CA GLY A 113 1.84 5.71 12.62
C GLY A 113 0.35 6.02 12.57
N LEU A 114 -0.03 7.15 11.95
CA LEU A 114 -1.44 7.52 11.78
C LEU A 114 -2.23 6.52 10.92
N PHE A 115 -1.62 5.99 9.85
CA PHE A 115 -2.21 4.94 9.03
C PHE A 115 -2.41 3.65 9.81
N ILE A 116 -1.40 3.20 10.55
CA ILE A 116 -1.47 2.01 11.40
C ILE A 116 -2.61 2.14 12.41
N ASP A 117 -2.69 3.26 13.12
CA ASP A 117 -3.76 3.52 14.10
C ASP A 117 -5.15 3.49 13.47
N LYS A 118 -5.28 4.07 12.28
CA LYS A 118 -6.55 4.07 11.54
C LYS A 118 -6.94 2.66 11.13
N VAL A 119 -6.00 1.91 10.53
CA VAL A 119 -6.24 0.53 10.08
C VAL A 119 -6.59 -0.38 11.27
N LYS A 120 -5.87 -0.29 12.38
CA LYS A 120 -6.17 -1.03 13.62
C LYS A 120 -7.59 -0.76 14.12
N LYS A 121 -7.98 0.51 14.21
CA LYS A 121 -9.34 0.90 14.62
C LYS A 121 -10.41 0.35 13.68
N ASP A 122 -10.16 0.37 12.39
CA ASP A 122 -11.12 -0.14 11.41
C ASP A 122 -11.18 -1.69 11.42
N CYS A 123 -10.06 -2.38 11.60
CA CYS A 123 -10.03 -3.82 11.82
C CYS A 123 -10.86 -4.24 13.04
N ILE A 124 -10.73 -3.53 14.16
CA ILE A 124 -11.54 -3.79 15.37
C ILE A 124 -13.04 -3.64 15.07
N LYS A 125 -13.43 -2.63 14.31
CA LYS A 125 -14.84 -2.45 13.91
C LYS A 125 -15.33 -3.58 13.01
N LEU A 126 -14.50 -4.01 12.04
CA LEU A 126 -14.82 -5.13 11.16
C LEU A 126 -15.03 -6.43 11.96
N LEU A 127 -14.15 -6.68 12.92
CA LEU A 127 -14.22 -7.84 13.80
C LEU A 127 -15.49 -7.86 14.66
N ASN A 128 -15.84 -6.72 15.25
CA ASN A 128 -17.04 -6.59 16.07
C ASN A 128 -18.31 -6.76 15.21
N ALA A 129 -18.36 -6.16 14.02
CA ALA A 129 -19.48 -6.30 13.11
C ALA A 129 -19.66 -7.76 12.64
N ARG A 130 -18.55 -8.49 12.44
CA ARG A 130 -18.58 -9.91 12.09
C ARG A 130 -19.15 -10.78 13.23
N LYS A 131 -18.71 -10.53 14.48
CA LYS A 131 -19.24 -11.25 15.67
C LYS A 131 -20.75 -11.06 15.85
N GLU A 132 -21.28 -9.91 15.41
CA GLU A 132 -22.71 -9.62 15.48
C GLU A 132 -23.51 -10.19 14.30
N ASN A 133 -22.92 -11.04 13.44
CA ASN A 133 -23.53 -11.57 12.20
C ASN A 133 -24.18 -10.49 11.31
N LYS A 134 -23.68 -9.28 11.40
CA LYS A 134 -24.10 -8.20 10.50
C LYS A 134 -23.40 -8.40 9.17
N ASP A 135 -24.17 -8.41 8.09
CA ASP A 135 -23.64 -8.29 6.74
C ASP A 135 -22.73 -7.06 6.69
N ILE A 136 -21.42 -7.31 6.71
CA ILE A 136 -20.41 -6.26 6.57
C ILE A 136 -20.40 -5.90 5.10
N LEU A 137 -21.45 -5.19 4.70
CA LEU A 137 -21.66 -4.83 3.32
C LEU A 137 -20.51 -3.95 2.82
N PHE A 138 -19.98 -4.36 1.72
CA PHE A 138 -19.08 -3.76 0.78
C PHE A 138 -19.20 -2.24 0.57
N THR A 139 -20.30 -1.66 0.97
CA THR A 139 -20.63 -0.24 0.79
C THR A 139 -19.82 0.70 1.68
N LYS A 140 -19.17 0.19 2.74
CA LYS A 140 -18.43 1.03 3.68
C LYS A 140 -16.94 1.21 3.35
N TYR A 141 -16.41 0.36 2.46
CA TYR A 141 -15.01 0.38 2.02
C TYR A 141 -14.95 0.34 0.48
N PRO A 142 -15.13 1.49 -0.18
CA PRO A 142 -15.26 1.58 -1.64
C PRO A 142 -13.99 1.23 -2.42
N PHE A 143 -12.88 0.97 -1.72
CA PHE A 143 -11.58 0.65 -2.32
C PHE A 143 -11.30 -0.86 -2.45
N ARG A 144 -12.33 -1.71 -2.29
CA ARG A 144 -12.18 -3.15 -2.49
C ARG A 144 -11.91 -3.46 -3.96
N HIS A 145 -10.64 -3.44 -4.33
CA HIS A 145 -10.18 -4.04 -5.57
C HIS A 145 -9.76 -5.48 -5.30
N LYS A 146 -10.16 -6.40 -6.19
CA LYS A 146 -9.77 -7.82 -6.10
C LYS A 146 -8.28 -7.96 -5.81
N GLN A 147 -7.97 -8.89 -4.98
CA GLN A 147 -6.69 -9.26 -4.35
C GLN A 147 -5.56 -9.65 -5.33
N GLU A 148 -5.56 -9.13 -6.55
CA GLU A 148 -4.53 -9.46 -7.55
C GLU A 148 -3.12 -8.97 -7.17
N TYR A 149 -3.03 -7.99 -6.28
CA TYR A 149 -1.77 -7.36 -5.92
C TYR A 149 -0.85 -8.26 -5.08
N TYR A 150 -1.40 -9.00 -4.11
CA TYR A 150 -0.61 -9.86 -3.21
C TYR A 150 -0.73 -11.36 -3.55
N THR A 151 -1.75 -11.81 -4.23
CA THR A 151 -1.89 -13.23 -4.62
C THR A 151 -0.93 -13.65 -5.72
N THR A 152 -0.53 -12.75 -6.61
CA THR A 152 0.55 -13.00 -7.57
C THR A 152 1.93 -13.14 -6.93
N LEU A 153 2.08 -12.72 -5.66
CA LEU A 153 3.34 -12.71 -4.95
C LEU A 153 3.53 -13.90 -4.01
N ASN A 154 2.49 -14.68 -3.78
CA ASN A 154 2.58 -15.87 -2.92
C ASN A 154 1.71 -17.01 -3.48
N PRO A 155 2.19 -17.71 -4.54
CA PRO A 155 1.46 -18.81 -5.16
C PRO A 155 1.24 -20.02 -4.23
N GLU A 156 1.94 -20.09 -3.09
CA GLU A 156 1.80 -21.17 -2.11
C GLU A 156 0.64 -20.98 -1.12
N ARG A 157 -0.13 -19.90 -1.23
CA ARG A 157 -1.31 -19.63 -0.40
C ARG A 157 -2.65 -19.82 -1.12
N GLN A 158 -2.65 -20.64 -2.17
CA GLN A 158 -3.90 -21.08 -2.81
C GLN A 158 -4.44 -22.32 -2.13
#